data_9ea4a742f8a661f03f16208e902971bd
#
_entry.id   9ea4a742f8a661f03f16208e902971bd
#
_cell.length_a   1.000
_cell.length_b   1.000
_cell.length_c   1.000
_cell.angle_alpha   90.00
_cell.angle_beta   90.00
_cell.angle_gamma   90.00
#
_symmetry.space_group_name_H-M   'P 1'
#
loop_
_entity.id
_entity.type
_entity.pdbx_description
1 polymer ?
#
loop_
_entity_poly.entity_id
_entity_poly.type
_entity_poly.pdbx_seq_one_letter_code
_entity_poly.pdbx_strand_id
1 'polypeptide(L)'
;MRIFKTKEYRIASVSGKLLTAAEDGTVTVEEQDSQKAQRWKFIPTDGAYRICNLQYQKMLDIIAGGTVNGAWVHLWDEVEAASQLWIAEIEGDRMRLRSVSSDKYLDVALQDNAHVQIWEKAGENQLWTLEVVEKEKSRGSTALKKKEPSAIKHKEPSAIKKPDPTAIKHKEPSAIKHKEPSSIKQRESAPIAKKPASPKRKKKTDEQ
;
A
#
# COMPACT_ATOMS: atom_id res chain seq x y z
N MET A 1 -7.32 7.42 -22.78
CA MET A 1 -6.44 7.68 -21.61
C MET A 1 -4.99 7.38 -21.94
N ARG A 2 -3.98 8.08 -21.37
CA ARG A 2 -2.55 7.84 -21.61
C ARG A 2 -1.77 7.91 -20.29
N ILE A 3 -0.92 6.91 -20.05
CA ILE A 3 -0.08 6.83 -18.84
C ILE A 3 1.30 7.44 -19.14
N PHE A 4 1.74 8.40 -18.31
CA PHE A 4 3.03 9.08 -18.46
C PHE A 4 3.97 8.68 -17.32
N LYS A 5 5.16 8.17 -17.66
CA LYS A 5 6.18 7.75 -16.69
C LYS A 5 6.66 8.84 -15.71
N THR A 6 6.44 10.12 -16.07
CA THR A 6 6.87 11.29 -15.28
C THR A 6 5.80 11.81 -14.33
N LYS A 7 4.60 11.26 -14.39
CA LYS A 7 3.47 11.69 -13.57
C LYS A 7 3.29 10.78 -12.36
N GLU A 8 2.72 11.35 -11.31
CA GLU A 8 2.21 10.64 -10.14
C GLU A 8 0.70 10.50 -10.29
N TYR A 9 0.17 9.38 -9.84
CA TYR A 9 -1.25 9.06 -9.99
C TYR A 9 -1.85 8.62 -8.66
N ARG A 10 -3.13 8.94 -8.47
CA ARG A 10 -4.04 8.15 -7.64
C ARG A 10 -4.76 7.15 -8.53
N ILE A 11 -5.00 5.97 -8.00
CA ILE A 11 -5.70 4.88 -8.70
C ILE A 11 -7.02 4.69 -7.97
N ALA A 12 -8.11 5.16 -8.58
CA ALA A 12 -9.44 5.13 -7.99
C ALA A 12 -10.23 3.91 -8.47
N SER A 13 -10.88 3.21 -7.55
CA SER A 13 -11.86 2.17 -7.84
C SER A 13 -13.19 2.78 -8.30
N VAL A 14 -14.14 1.96 -8.76
CA VAL A 14 -15.49 2.44 -9.15
C VAL A 14 -16.27 3.06 -7.99
N SER A 15 -15.96 2.70 -6.75
CA SER A 15 -16.58 3.33 -5.57
C SER A 15 -16.01 4.70 -5.24
N GLY A 16 -14.97 5.15 -5.95
CA GLY A 16 -14.25 6.40 -5.68
C GLY A 16 -13.14 6.25 -4.63
N LYS A 17 -13.04 5.10 -3.95
CA LYS A 17 -11.95 4.82 -3.03
C LYS A 17 -10.64 4.63 -3.76
N LEU A 18 -9.54 5.03 -3.15
CA LEU A 18 -8.21 5.04 -3.72
C LEU A 18 -7.38 3.84 -3.29
N LEU A 19 -6.65 3.26 -4.24
CA LEU A 19 -5.65 2.23 -3.95
C LEU A 19 -4.64 2.79 -2.95
N THR A 20 -4.58 2.17 -1.79
CA THR A 20 -3.83 2.64 -0.62
C THR A 20 -2.87 1.55 -0.14
N ALA A 21 -1.65 1.93 0.15
CA ALA A 21 -0.65 1.04 0.71
C ALA A 21 -0.47 1.31 2.21
N ALA A 22 -0.20 0.26 3.00
CA ALA A 22 0.15 0.35 4.40
C ALA A 22 1.63 -0.01 4.65
N GLU A 23 2.15 0.33 5.83
CA GLU A 23 3.55 0.11 6.21
C GLU A 23 3.93 -1.38 6.26
N ASP A 24 2.99 -2.22 6.64
CA ASP A 24 3.15 -3.69 6.67
C ASP A 24 3.13 -4.35 5.27
N GLY A 25 2.94 -3.55 4.22
CA GLY A 25 2.85 -4.01 2.85
C GLY A 25 1.43 -4.33 2.39
N THR A 26 0.43 -4.25 3.25
CA THR A 26 -0.97 -4.46 2.87
C THR A 26 -1.42 -3.40 1.84
N VAL A 27 -2.24 -3.83 0.87
CA VAL A 27 -2.85 -2.95 -0.13
C VAL A 27 -4.37 -3.08 -0.06
N THR A 28 -5.03 -1.94 0.11
CA THR A 28 -6.49 -1.81 0.22
C THR A 28 -7.02 -0.69 -0.67
N VAL A 29 -8.33 -0.50 -0.71
CA VAL A 29 -8.95 0.74 -1.21
C VAL A 29 -9.60 1.49 -0.07
N GLU A 30 -9.26 2.77 0.07
CA GLU A 30 -9.68 3.63 1.19
C GLU A 30 -10.14 5.01 0.71
N GLU A 31 -10.80 5.74 1.58
CA GLU A 31 -11.17 7.13 1.30
C GLU A 31 -9.93 7.98 1.03
N GLN A 32 -10.09 9.02 0.23
CA GLN A 32 -8.98 9.91 -0.12
C GLN A 32 -8.43 10.61 1.11
N ASP A 33 -7.12 10.53 1.27
CA ASP A 33 -6.36 11.35 2.20
C ASP A 33 -5.23 12.12 1.47
N SER A 34 -4.45 12.91 2.22
CA SER A 34 -3.32 13.68 1.67
C SER A 34 -2.01 12.89 1.59
N GLN A 35 -1.99 11.63 2.02
CA GLN A 35 -0.77 10.86 2.19
C GLN A 35 -0.20 10.36 0.86
N LYS A 36 1.11 10.18 0.82
CA LYS A 36 1.80 9.58 -0.33
C LYS A 36 1.51 8.08 -0.49
N ALA A 37 0.96 7.43 0.53
CA ALA A 37 0.51 6.04 0.50
C ALA A 37 -0.53 5.75 -0.60
N GLN A 38 -1.27 6.79 -1.04
CA GLN A 38 -2.23 6.74 -2.14
C GLN A 38 -1.65 7.23 -3.49
N ARG A 39 -0.34 7.47 -3.56
CA ARG A 39 0.32 7.96 -4.78
C ARG A 39 1.20 6.87 -5.39
N TRP A 40 1.03 6.70 -6.68
CA TRP A 40 1.63 5.63 -7.45
C TRP A 40 2.33 6.16 -8.70
N LYS A 41 3.36 5.47 -9.11
CA LYS A 41 4.10 5.76 -10.33
C LYS A 41 4.14 4.52 -11.22
N PHE A 42 3.83 4.68 -12.50
CA PHE A 42 3.93 3.64 -13.50
C PHE A 42 5.32 3.69 -14.15
N ILE A 43 6.07 2.62 -14.00
CA ILE A 43 7.42 2.45 -14.55
C ILE A 43 7.29 1.49 -15.74
N PRO A 44 7.45 1.97 -16.98
CA PRO A 44 7.36 1.11 -18.16
C PRO A 44 8.46 0.04 -18.17
N THR A 45 8.08 -1.21 -18.45
CA THR A 45 8.98 -2.36 -18.49
C THR A 45 8.45 -3.35 -19.54
N ASP A 46 9.12 -3.49 -20.68
CA ASP A 46 8.86 -4.50 -21.74
C ASP A 46 7.37 -4.66 -22.13
N GLY A 47 6.68 -3.54 -22.39
CA GLY A 47 5.26 -3.53 -22.79
C GLY A 47 4.27 -3.63 -21.64
N ALA A 48 4.75 -3.74 -20.41
CA ALA A 48 3.99 -3.71 -19.16
C ALA A 48 4.44 -2.54 -18.28
N TYR A 49 3.96 -2.52 -17.03
CA TYR A 49 4.34 -1.54 -16.02
C TYR A 49 4.67 -2.24 -14.70
N ARG A 50 5.72 -1.80 -14.03
CA ARG A 50 5.81 -1.90 -12.57
C ARG A 50 5.09 -0.70 -11.97
N ILE A 51 4.30 -0.93 -10.92
CA ILE A 51 3.51 0.11 -10.26
C ILE A 51 4.10 0.34 -8.88
N CYS A 52 4.84 1.45 -8.73
CA CYS A 52 5.58 1.79 -7.52
C CYS A 52 4.74 2.70 -6.60
N ASN A 53 4.62 2.34 -5.33
CA ASN A 53 4.07 3.21 -4.30
C ASN A 53 5.10 4.27 -3.90
N LEU A 54 4.70 5.54 -3.84
CA LEU A 54 5.63 6.65 -3.58
C LEU A 54 5.96 6.88 -2.10
N GLN A 55 5.17 6.33 -1.19
CA GLN A 55 5.45 6.38 0.24
C GLN A 55 6.55 5.40 0.62
N TYR A 56 6.41 4.16 0.18
CA TYR A 56 7.24 3.05 0.64
C TYR A 56 8.31 2.65 -0.38
N GLN A 57 8.28 3.20 -1.61
CA GLN A 57 9.21 2.87 -2.70
C GLN A 57 9.23 1.36 -3.05
N LYS A 58 8.08 0.70 -2.90
CA LYS A 58 7.87 -0.72 -3.17
C LYS A 58 6.88 -0.90 -4.31
N MET A 59 6.94 -2.07 -4.95
CA MET A 59 6.14 -2.43 -6.11
C MET A 59 4.85 -3.13 -5.71
N LEU A 60 3.78 -2.86 -6.47
CA LEU A 60 2.54 -3.62 -6.40
C LEU A 60 2.81 -5.04 -6.91
N ASP A 61 2.67 -6.03 -6.05
CA ASP A 61 3.06 -7.42 -6.28
C ASP A 61 1.93 -8.38 -5.87
N ILE A 62 1.92 -9.57 -6.48
CA ILE A 62 1.01 -10.65 -6.08
C ILE A 62 1.73 -11.53 -5.06
N ILE A 63 1.15 -11.69 -3.87
CA ILE A 63 1.73 -12.47 -2.76
C ILE A 63 2.19 -13.85 -3.26
N ALA A 64 3.46 -14.16 -3.02
CA ALA A 64 4.11 -15.41 -3.40
C ALA A 64 3.96 -15.79 -4.89
N GLY A 65 3.72 -14.82 -5.77
CA GLY A 65 3.49 -15.05 -7.19
C GLY A 65 2.23 -15.87 -7.49
N GLY A 66 1.21 -15.79 -6.63
CA GLY A 66 -0.04 -16.54 -6.76
C GLY A 66 -0.74 -16.31 -8.10
N THR A 67 -1.34 -17.36 -8.68
CA THR A 67 -2.02 -17.29 -9.99
C THR A 67 -3.51 -17.67 -9.92
N VAL A 68 -4.04 -17.95 -8.73
CA VAL A 68 -5.42 -18.34 -8.53
C VAL A 68 -6.31 -17.13 -8.25
N ASN A 69 -7.62 -17.25 -8.49
CA ASN A 69 -8.61 -16.26 -8.08
C ASN A 69 -8.54 -16.05 -6.56
N GLY A 70 -8.54 -14.79 -6.13
CA GLY A 70 -8.44 -14.44 -4.72
C GLY A 70 -7.01 -14.38 -4.18
N ALA A 71 -5.97 -14.57 -5.02
CA ALA A 71 -4.61 -14.31 -4.58
C ALA A 71 -4.44 -12.82 -4.29
N TRP A 72 -3.95 -12.52 -3.11
CA TRP A 72 -3.87 -11.15 -2.61
C TRP A 72 -2.72 -10.37 -3.23
N VAL A 73 -2.92 -9.07 -3.32
CA VAL A 73 -1.92 -8.11 -3.79
C VAL A 73 -1.36 -7.34 -2.61
N HIS A 74 -0.07 -7.12 -2.61
CA HIS A 74 0.66 -6.43 -1.56
C HIS A 74 1.76 -5.52 -2.12
N LEU A 75 2.50 -4.86 -1.26
CA LEU A 75 3.76 -4.21 -1.61
C LEU A 75 4.94 -5.14 -1.35
N TRP A 76 5.85 -5.21 -2.31
CA TRP A 76 7.12 -5.92 -2.16
C TRP A 76 8.27 -5.11 -2.74
N ASP A 77 9.49 -5.43 -2.33
CA ASP A 77 10.69 -4.84 -2.90
C ASP A 77 10.77 -5.16 -4.40
N GLU A 78 11.40 -4.29 -5.19
CA GLU A 78 11.53 -4.52 -6.62
C GLU A 78 12.37 -5.77 -6.90
N VAL A 79 11.79 -6.70 -7.64
CA VAL A 79 12.44 -7.95 -8.09
C VAL A 79 12.11 -8.20 -9.57
N GLU A 80 12.93 -9.00 -10.24
CA GLU A 80 12.67 -9.42 -11.63
C GLU A 80 11.65 -10.56 -11.66
N ALA A 81 10.39 -10.27 -11.27
CA ALA A 81 9.31 -11.24 -11.26
C ALA A 81 8.11 -10.75 -12.07
N ALA A 82 7.47 -11.67 -12.79
CA ALA A 82 6.26 -11.37 -13.57
C ALA A 82 5.05 -10.99 -12.71
N SER A 83 5.06 -11.36 -11.40
CA SER A 83 4.03 -10.97 -10.42
C SER A 83 3.98 -9.47 -10.13
N GLN A 84 5.05 -8.72 -10.48
CA GLN A 84 5.12 -7.25 -10.38
C GLN A 84 4.83 -6.53 -11.69
N LEU A 85 4.53 -7.27 -12.76
CA LEU A 85 4.29 -6.70 -14.08
C LEU A 85 2.79 -6.67 -14.40
N TRP A 86 2.32 -5.49 -14.78
CA TRP A 86 0.92 -5.20 -15.03
C TRP A 86 0.72 -4.59 -16.41
N ILE A 87 -0.19 -5.14 -17.19
CA ILE A 87 -0.63 -4.59 -18.48
C ILE A 87 -1.86 -3.71 -18.23
N ALA A 88 -1.78 -2.46 -18.68
CA ALA A 88 -2.90 -1.53 -18.60
C ALA A 88 -3.78 -1.68 -19.85
N GLU A 89 -4.95 -2.26 -19.71
CA GLU A 89 -5.97 -2.37 -20.74
C GLU A 89 -6.95 -1.21 -20.60
N ILE A 90 -6.93 -0.29 -21.57
CA ILE A 90 -7.72 0.95 -21.52
C ILE A 90 -9.15 0.67 -22.03
N GLU A 91 -10.15 1.00 -21.21
CA GLU A 91 -11.58 0.90 -21.52
C GLU A 91 -12.23 2.29 -21.36
N GLY A 92 -12.20 3.10 -22.44
CA GLY A 92 -12.70 4.49 -22.39
C GLY A 92 -11.87 5.41 -21.50
N ASP A 93 -12.46 5.93 -20.46
CA ASP A 93 -11.84 6.76 -19.42
C ASP A 93 -11.27 5.94 -18.23
N ARG A 94 -11.54 4.64 -18.21
CA ARG A 94 -11.08 3.68 -17.20
C ARG A 94 -10.05 2.71 -17.77
N MET A 95 -9.50 1.88 -16.92
CA MET A 95 -8.58 0.80 -17.29
C MET A 95 -8.79 -0.43 -16.42
N ARG A 96 -8.34 -1.58 -16.93
CA ARG A 96 -8.05 -2.77 -16.13
C ARG A 96 -6.55 -2.96 -16.04
N LEU A 97 -6.08 -3.47 -14.92
CA LEU A 97 -4.69 -3.85 -14.71
C LEU A 97 -4.61 -5.38 -14.72
N ARG A 98 -4.07 -5.94 -15.82
CA ARG A 98 -3.91 -7.38 -16.01
C ARG A 98 -2.50 -7.81 -15.61
N SER A 99 -2.39 -8.80 -14.74
CA SER A 99 -1.12 -9.39 -14.32
C SER A 99 -0.49 -10.17 -15.46
N VAL A 100 0.81 -9.98 -15.68
CA VAL A 100 1.59 -10.76 -16.66
C VAL A 100 1.78 -12.21 -16.19
N SER A 101 1.86 -12.46 -14.88
CA SER A 101 2.10 -13.82 -14.33
C SER A 101 0.89 -14.74 -14.38
N SER A 102 -0.33 -14.20 -14.38
CA SER A 102 -1.55 -15.00 -14.18
C SER A 102 -2.67 -14.75 -15.19
N ASP A 103 -2.53 -13.72 -16.06
CA ASP A 103 -3.58 -13.20 -16.94
C ASP A 103 -4.86 -12.75 -16.21
N LYS A 104 -4.80 -12.61 -14.86
CA LYS A 104 -5.90 -12.12 -14.03
C LYS A 104 -5.80 -10.62 -13.78
N TYR A 105 -6.91 -10.04 -13.33
CA TYR A 105 -7.06 -8.59 -13.22
C TYR A 105 -7.02 -8.15 -11.77
N LEU A 106 -6.41 -7.00 -11.53
CA LEU A 106 -6.46 -6.31 -10.24
C LEU A 106 -7.92 -6.03 -9.88
N ASP A 107 -8.34 -6.50 -8.72
CA ASP A 107 -9.73 -6.65 -8.32
C ASP A 107 -9.93 -6.19 -6.87
N VAL A 108 -10.99 -5.43 -6.61
CA VAL A 108 -11.42 -5.15 -5.23
C VAL A 108 -12.28 -6.30 -4.75
N ALA A 109 -11.87 -6.96 -3.67
CA ALA A 109 -12.61 -8.09 -3.11
C ALA A 109 -14.03 -7.69 -2.68
N LEU A 110 -15.03 -8.38 -3.19
CA LEU A 110 -16.44 -8.08 -2.91
C LEU A 110 -16.87 -8.43 -1.48
N GLN A 111 -16.08 -9.26 -0.76
CA GLN A 111 -16.39 -9.71 0.59
C GLN A 111 -16.33 -8.56 1.60
N ASP A 112 -15.43 -7.62 1.42
CA ASP A 112 -15.22 -6.50 2.35
C ASP A 112 -15.16 -5.14 1.65
N ASN A 113 -15.13 -5.12 0.30
CA ASN A 113 -15.01 -3.91 -0.52
C ASN A 113 -13.78 -3.05 -0.13
N ALA A 114 -12.71 -3.69 0.31
CA ALA A 114 -11.50 -3.03 0.76
C ALA A 114 -10.22 -3.72 0.27
N HIS A 115 -10.05 -5.02 0.49
CA HIS A 115 -8.84 -5.73 0.09
C HIS A 115 -8.71 -5.86 -1.42
N VAL A 116 -7.47 -5.92 -1.88
CA VAL A 116 -7.14 -6.01 -3.30
C VAL A 116 -6.52 -7.36 -3.61
N GLN A 117 -7.04 -7.99 -4.64
CA GLN A 117 -6.71 -9.33 -5.07
C GLN A 117 -6.55 -9.39 -6.59
N ILE A 118 -6.27 -10.57 -7.15
CA ILE A 118 -6.43 -10.83 -8.57
C ILE A 118 -7.61 -11.78 -8.81
N TRP A 119 -8.34 -11.56 -9.92
CA TRP A 119 -9.49 -12.37 -10.31
C TRP A 119 -9.59 -12.49 -11.82
N GLU A 120 -10.25 -13.52 -12.33
CA GLU A 120 -10.61 -13.62 -13.75
C GLU A 120 -11.36 -12.37 -14.21
N LYS A 121 -11.32 -12.06 -15.53
CA LYS A 121 -12.03 -10.90 -16.06
C LYS A 121 -13.51 -10.96 -15.70
N ALA A 122 -13.96 -9.98 -14.95
CA ALA A 122 -15.31 -9.96 -14.38
C ALA A 122 -15.89 -8.52 -14.39
N GLY A 123 -16.55 -8.14 -13.30
CA GLY A 123 -17.36 -6.95 -13.14
C GLY A 123 -16.58 -5.60 -13.08
N GLU A 124 -17.29 -4.61 -12.55
CA GLU A 124 -16.78 -3.24 -12.47
C GLU A 124 -15.74 -3.04 -11.36
N ASN A 125 -15.71 -3.92 -10.35
CA ASN A 125 -14.72 -3.90 -9.27
C ASN A 125 -13.26 -4.10 -9.73
N GLN A 126 -13.05 -4.33 -11.04
CA GLN A 126 -11.75 -4.40 -11.72
C GLN A 126 -11.46 -3.16 -12.58
N LEU A 127 -12.38 -2.20 -12.60
CA LEU A 127 -12.21 -0.95 -13.36
C LEU A 127 -11.61 0.13 -12.47
N TRP A 128 -10.56 0.73 -12.98
CA TRP A 128 -9.78 1.74 -12.27
C TRP A 128 -9.71 3.03 -13.07
N THR A 129 -9.75 4.17 -12.39
CA THR A 129 -9.52 5.49 -12.98
C THR A 129 -8.18 6.03 -12.48
N LEU A 130 -7.40 6.64 -13.38
CA LEU A 130 -6.17 7.33 -12.99
C LEU A 130 -6.41 8.84 -12.88
N GLU A 131 -6.12 9.36 -11.70
CA GLU A 131 -6.11 10.78 -11.42
C GLU A 131 -4.67 11.28 -11.33
N VAL A 132 -4.31 12.26 -12.17
CA VAL A 132 -2.96 12.86 -12.10
C VAL A 132 -2.86 13.70 -10.84
N VAL A 133 -1.84 13.43 -10.02
CA VAL A 133 -1.52 14.28 -8.88
C VAL A 133 -0.75 15.49 -9.39
N GLU A 134 -1.38 16.66 -9.39
CA GLU A 134 -0.68 17.91 -9.67
C GLU A 134 0.30 18.19 -8.52
N LYS A 135 1.56 18.43 -8.90
CA LYS A 135 2.54 18.95 -7.92
C LYS A 135 2.07 20.33 -7.50
N GLU A 136 1.76 20.51 -6.25
CA GLU A 136 1.56 21.86 -5.72
C GLU A 136 2.80 22.68 -6.08
N LYS A 137 2.63 23.62 -6.99
CA LYS A 137 3.64 24.67 -7.19
C LYS A 137 3.75 25.35 -5.83
N SER A 138 4.88 25.14 -5.14
CA SER A 138 5.19 25.91 -3.95
C SER A 138 4.96 27.35 -4.30
N ARG A 139 3.87 27.94 -3.80
CA ARG A 139 3.65 29.39 -3.88
C ARG A 139 4.82 29.97 -3.16
N GLY A 140 5.77 30.47 -3.95
CA GLY A 140 6.92 31.16 -3.42
C GLY A 140 6.42 32.15 -2.38
N SER A 141 6.87 31.98 -1.17
CA SER A 141 6.72 32.95 -0.10
C SER A 141 7.26 34.26 -0.65
N THR A 142 6.36 35.13 -1.09
CA THR A 142 6.67 36.54 -1.35
C THR A 142 6.94 37.12 0.02
N ALA A 143 8.22 37.08 0.41
CA ALA A 143 8.70 37.79 1.57
C ALA A 143 8.38 39.28 1.34
N LEU A 144 7.32 39.74 1.96
CA LEU A 144 7.06 41.15 2.16
C LEU A 144 8.26 41.70 2.92
N LYS A 145 9.15 42.39 2.18
CA LYS A 145 10.15 43.29 2.76
C LYS A 145 9.44 44.29 3.65
N LYS A 146 9.36 43.99 4.93
CA LYS A 146 8.94 44.93 5.95
C LYS A 146 10.10 45.93 6.12
N LYS A 147 9.88 47.18 5.67
CA LYS A 147 10.75 48.33 5.95
C LYS A 147 10.97 48.42 7.46
N GLU A 148 12.23 48.44 7.86
CA GLU A 148 12.61 48.80 9.22
C GLU A 148 12.26 50.30 9.48
N PRO A 149 11.71 50.63 10.63
CA PRO A 149 11.77 52.00 11.14
C PRO A 149 12.95 52.20 12.09
N SER A 150 13.60 53.30 11.90
CA SER A 150 14.80 53.83 12.52
C SER A 150 14.89 53.74 14.05
N ALA A 151 16.11 53.65 14.49
CA ALA A 151 16.61 53.68 15.84
C ALA A 151 15.97 54.72 16.79
N ILE A 152 15.59 54.25 17.95
CA ILE A 152 15.45 55.08 19.16
C ILE A 152 16.38 54.48 20.24
N LYS A 153 17.38 55.30 20.60
CA LYS A 153 18.27 55.05 21.77
C LYS A 153 17.46 55.30 23.02
N HIS A 154 17.41 54.39 23.97
CA HIS A 154 17.28 54.66 25.39
C HIS A 154 17.94 53.57 26.27
N LYS A 155 18.97 54.02 26.98
CA LYS A 155 19.40 53.79 28.36
C LYS A 155 19.15 52.42 29.01
N GLU A 156 20.27 51.79 29.38
CA GLU A 156 20.33 50.84 30.51
C GLU A 156 19.78 51.41 31.82
N PRO A 157 19.23 50.56 32.70
CA PRO A 157 19.89 50.36 33.98
C PRO A 157 19.85 48.91 34.55
N SER A 158 20.98 48.58 35.17
CA SER A 158 21.13 47.90 36.47
C SER A 158 20.77 46.42 36.64
N ALA A 159 21.82 45.71 36.94
CA ALA A 159 21.98 44.41 37.55
C ALA A 159 20.87 43.96 38.51
N ILE A 160 20.36 42.74 38.29
CA ILE A 160 19.69 41.96 39.36
C ILE A 160 20.36 40.57 39.40
N LYS A 161 20.70 40.21 40.63
CA LYS A 161 21.47 39.05 41.10
C LYS A 161 20.90 37.70 40.63
N LYS A 162 21.79 36.77 40.35
CA LYS A 162 21.56 35.33 40.19
C LYS A 162 21.10 34.71 41.54
N PRO A 163 20.14 33.78 41.57
CA PRO A 163 20.02 32.84 42.67
C PRO A 163 20.78 31.53 42.34
N ASP A 164 21.30 30.95 43.40
CA ASP A 164 22.19 29.80 43.55
C ASP A 164 21.51 28.47 43.13
N PRO A 165 22.19 27.50 42.52
CA PRO A 165 21.65 26.20 42.23
C PRO A 165 22.05 25.20 43.31
N THR A 166 21.14 24.92 44.26
CA THR A 166 21.30 23.76 45.12
C THR A 166 19.93 23.08 45.37
N ALA A 167 19.98 21.76 45.22
CA ALA A 167 19.00 20.77 45.70
C ALA A 167 17.76 20.46 44.85
N ILE A 168 17.95 19.55 43.90
CA ILE A 168 16.86 18.60 43.58
C ILE A 168 17.41 17.18 43.72
N LYS A 169 16.89 16.48 44.73
CA LYS A 169 17.20 15.09 45.06
C LYS A 169 16.68 14.15 43.96
N HIS A 170 17.57 13.27 43.50
CA HIS A 170 17.22 12.12 42.66
C HIS A 170 16.27 11.18 43.41
N LYS A 171 15.10 10.91 42.83
CA LYS A 171 14.26 9.76 43.17
C LYS A 171 14.49 8.70 42.08
N GLU A 172 15.02 7.56 42.49
CA GLU A 172 15.15 6.38 41.64
C GLU A 172 13.79 5.82 41.24
N PRO A 173 13.60 5.35 39.98
CA PRO A 173 12.39 4.64 39.59
C PRO A 173 12.49 3.15 39.99
N SER A 174 11.48 2.71 40.70
CA SER A 174 11.26 1.34 41.17
C SER A 174 11.20 0.34 40.01
N ALA A 175 11.87 -0.78 40.21
CA ALA A 175 11.91 -1.93 39.29
C ALA A 175 10.51 -2.50 39.00
N ILE A 176 10.14 -2.54 37.73
CA ILE A 176 8.95 -3.28 37.25
C ILE A 176 9.39 -4.74 37.04
N LYS A 177 8.81 -5.63 37.85
CA LYS A 177 8.97 -7.09 37.72
C LYS A 177 8.33 -7.57 36.40
N HIS A 178 9.15 -8.13 35.54
CA HIS A 178 8.70 -8.92 34.38
C HIS A 178 7.99 -10.19 34.88
N LYS A 179 6.71 -10.34 34.52
CA LYS A 179 6.01 -11.62 34.56
C LYS A 179 6.30 -12.37 33.25
N GLU A 180 6.86 -13.56 33.36
CA GLU A 180 7.01 -14.50 32.25
C GLU A 180 5.63 -14.97 31.74
N PRO A 181 5.43 -15.12 30.42
CA PRO A 181 4.22 -15.74 29.90
C PRO A 181 4.33 -17.26 29.98
N SER A 182 3.34 -17.86 30.63
CA SER A 182 3.13 -19.30 30.77
C SER A 182 3.00 -20.00 29.43
N SER A 183 3.70 -21.13 29.32
CA SER A 183 3.73 -22.10 28.24
C SER A 183 2.34 -22.47 27.69
N ILE A 184 2.14 -22.24 26.39
CA ILE A 184 1.00 -22.75 25.63
C ILE A 184 1.29 -24.21 25.29
N LYS A 185 0.47 -25.10 25.84
CA LYS A 185 0.46 -26.55 25.53
C LYS A 185 0.19 -26.75 24.02
N GLN A 186 1.09 -27.46 23.37
CA GLN A 186 0.91 -28.00 22.03
C GLN A 186 -0.31 -28.94 22.04
N ARG A 187 -1.30 -28.63 21.20
CA ARG A 187 -2.35 -29.58 20.84
C ARG A 187 -1.83 -30.44 19.70
N GLU A 188 -1.71 -31.72 19.96
CA GLU A 188 -1.46 -32.76 18.97
C GLU A 188 -2.51 -32.72 17.86
N SER A 189 -2.04 -32.72 16.62
CA SER A 189 -2.84 -32.84 15.41
C SER A 189 -3.28 -34.27 15.21
N ALA A 190 -4.58 -34.51 15.17
CA ALA A 190 -5.17 -35.82 14.79
C ALA A 190 -4.89 -36.15 13.31
N PRO A 191 -4.72 -37.41 12.93
CA PRO A 191 -4.39 -37.82 11.58
C PRO A 191 -5.61 -37.70 10.63
N ILE A 192 -5.37 -37.11 9.46
CA ILE A 192 -6.35 -36.96 8.37
C ILE A 192 -6.69 -38.31 7.78
N ALA A 193 -7.94 -38.74 7.89
CA ALA A 193 -8.48 -39.94 7.29
C ALA A 193 -8.42 -39.89 5.75
N LYS A 194 -7.83 -40.90 5.13
CA LYS A 194 -7.76 -41.10 3.69
C LYS A 194 -9.16 -41.33 3.11
N LYS A 195 -9.58 -40.47 2.15
CA LYS A 195 -10.80 -40.61 1.37
C LYS A 195 -10.69 -41.84 0.44
N PRO A 196 -11.73 -42.70 0.34
CA PRO A 196 -11.68 -43.86 -0.54
C PRO A 196 -11.76 -43.47 -2.02
N ALA A 197 -11.03 -44.23 -2.85
CA ALA A 197 -10.97 -44.05 -4.30
C ALA A 197 -12.31 -44.36 -4.97
N SER A 198 -12.72 -43.54 -5.95
CA SER A 198 -13.88 -43.70 -6.80
C SER A 198 -13.72 -44.92 -7.73
N PRO A 199 -14.80 -45.70 -8.02
CA PRO A 199 -14.69 -46.90 -8.85
C PRO A 199 -14.55 -46.56 -10.35
N LYS A 200 -13.65 -47.27 -11.01
CA LYS A 200 -13.42 -47.20 -12.47
C LYS A 200 -14.65 -47.62 -13.25
N ARG A 201 -15.15 -46.73 -14.10
CA ARG A 201 -16.23 -46.97 -15.07
C ARG A 201 -15.74 -47.91 -16.18
N LYS A 202 -16.25 -49.14 -16.25
CA LYS A 202 -16.01 -50.06 -17.33
C LYS A 202 -16.55 -49.54 -18.65
N LYS A 203 -15.71 -49.51 -19.68
CA LYS A 203 -16.15 -49.32 -21.09
C LYS A 203 -16.93 -50.53 -21.52
N LYS A 204 -18.14 -50.37 -21.99
CA LYS A 204 -18.91 -51.36 -22.72
C LYS A 204 -18.53 -51.20 -24.20
N THR A 205 -17.93 -52.18 -24.76
CA THR A 205 -17.81 -52.42 -26.20
C THR A 205 -19.09 -53.06 -26.65
N ASP A 206 -19.84 -52.43 -27.53
CA ASP A 206 -20.89 -53.06 -28.34
C ASP A 206 -20.34 -53.19 -29.76
N GLU A 207 -20.12 -54.47 -30.14
CA GLU A 207 -20.08 -54.94 -31.53
C GLU A 207 -21.49 -55.06 -32.06
N GLN A 208 -21.78 -54.44 -33.19
CA GLN A 208 -22.41 -54.95 -34.42
C GLN A 208 -22.71 -53.79 -35.36
#